data_1609d681520673666d6bb7357f1dba49
#
_entry.id   1609d681520673666d6bb7357f1dba49
#
_cell.length_a   1.000
_cell.length_b   1.000
_cell.length_c   1.000
_cell.angle_alpha   90.00
_cell.angle_beta   90.00
_cell.angle_gamma   90.00
#
_symmetry.space_group_name_H-M   'P 1'
#
loop_
_entity.id
_entity.type
_entity.pdbx_description
1 polymer ?
#
loop_
_entity_poly.entity_id
_entity_poly.type
_entity_poly.pdbx_seq_one_letter_code
_entity_poly.pdbx_strand_id
1 'polypeptide(L)'
;KIIGGTNMTKIREIYRCQICGNVVEVVNKGAVLSCCGEPMKLMKENTSDGAKEKHVPVIEPIEGGYRVTVGSVEHPMLPEHYIQWIELLTPTDVLRHELKPGEKPEAIFLTNAEAKDVTAREYCNLHGLWKGVIEG
;
A
#
# COMPACT_ATOMS: atom_id res chain seq x y z
N LYS A 1 -30.64 -5.08 4.82
CA LYS A 1 -29.97 -4.80 4.99
C LYS A 1 -29.14 -4.12 4.92
N ILE A 2 -28.95 -3.64 4.89
CA ILE A 2 -28.15 -2.98 4.82
C ILE A 2 -27.44 -2.63 5.36
N ILE A 3 -27.36 -2.77 5.75
CA ILE A 3 -26.60 -2.32 6.14
C ILE A 3 -25.69 -1.38 5.78
N GLY A 4 -26.09 -0.51 5.66
CA GLY A 4 -25.62 0.62 5.17
C GLY A 4 -24.26 1.04 5.39
N GLY A 5 -23.97 1.60 6.50
CA GLY A 5 -22.65 2.16 6.74
C GLY A 5 -21.50 1.17 6.62
N THR A 6 -21.77 -0.11 6.84
CA THR A 6 -20.70 -1.11 6.78
C THR A 6 -20.17 -1.36 5.38
N ASN A 7 -20.91 -0.91 4.35
CA ASN A 7 -20.50 -1.11 2.96
C ASN A 7 -20.00 0.16 2.31
N MET A 8 -19.85 1.25 3.09
CA MET A 8 -19.31 2.50 2.56
C MET A 8 -17.81 2.41 2.38
N THR A 9 -17.32 2.95 1.27
CA THR A 9 -15.89 3.07 1.06
C THR A 9 -15.37 4.34 1.71
N LYS A 10 -14.04 4.36 1.96
CA LYS A 10 -13.35 5.54 2.47
C LYS A 10 -12.17 5.84 1.57
N ILE A 11 -11.82 7.12 1.46
CA ILE A 11 -10.67 7.49 0.62
C ILE A 11 -9.41 6.78 1.10
N ARG A 12 -8.56 6.45 0.14
CA ARG A 12 -7.28 5.76 0.34
C ARG A 12 -7.40 4.28 0.66
N GLU A 13 -8.61 3.74 0.83
CA GLU A 13 -8.77 2.29 0.95
C GLU A 13 -8.42 1.61 -0.36
N ILE A 14 -7.86 0.41 -0.24
CA ILE A 14 -7.50 -0.42 -1.40
C ILE A 14 -8.44 -1.61 -1.41
N TYR A 15 -9.05 -1.87 -2.57
CA TYR A 15 -9.95 -3.01 -2.77
C TYR A 15 -9.42 -3.89 -3.89
N ARG A 16 -9.72 -5.17 -3.80
CA ARG A 16 -9.33 -6.12 -4.84
C ARG A 16 -10.51 -7.00 -5.23
N CYS A 17 -10.66 -7.22 -6.54
CA CYS A 17 -11.62 -8.21 -7.05
C CYS A 17 -11.01 -9.59 -6.89
N GLN A 18 -11.72 -10.49 -6.20
CA GLN A 18 -11.22 -11.84 -5.95
C GLN A 18 -11.36 -12.73 -7.19
N ILE A 19 -12.01 -12.26 -8.25
CA ILE A 19 -12.22 -13.04 -9.46
C ILE A 19 -11.20 -12.66 -10.53
N CYS A 20 -11.10 -11.36 -10.88
CA CYS A 20 -10.20 -10.95 -11.95
C CYS A 20 -8.90 -10.32 -11.47
N GLY A 21 -8.81 -9.95 -10.19
CA GLY A 21 -7.59 -9.38 -9.64
C GLY A 21 -7.44 -7.88 -9.77
N ASN A 22 -8.48 -7.16 -10.24
CA ASN A 22 -8.41 -5.71 -10.26
C ASN A 22 -8.14 -5.17 -8.86
N VAL A 23 -7.21 -4.22 -8.76
CA VAL A 23 -6.91 -3.53 -7.50
C VAL A 23 -7.19 -2.06 -7.73
N VAL A 24 -7.99 -1.46 -6.83
CA VAL A 24 -8.39 -0.06 -6.96
C VAL A 24 -8.13 0.67 -5.65
N GLU A 25 -7.85 1.95 -5.77
CA GLU A 25 -7.73 2.82 -4.61
C GLU A 25 -8.90 3.80 -4.64
N VAL A 26 -9.52 4.02 -3.48
CA VAL A 26 -10.68 4.90 -3.37
C VAL A 26 -10.22 6.35 -3.32
N VAL A 27 -10.68 7.14 -4.25
CA VAL A 27 -10.38 8.56 -4.34
C VAL A 27 -11.53 9.40 -3.81
N ASN A 28 -12.75 8.88 -3.94
CA ASN A 28 -13.95 9.53 -3.41
C ASN A 28 -14.81 8.47 -2.76
N LYS A 29 -15.20 8.73 -1.51
CA LYS A 29 -16.01 7.77 -0.77
C LYS A 29 -17.37 7.57 -1.44
N GLY A 30 -17.90 6.38 -1.33
CA GLY A 30 -19.19 6.05 -1.91
C GLY A 30 -19.72 4.75 -1.34
N ALA A 31 -20.60 4.12 -2.09
CA ALA A 31 -21.20 2.85 -1.71
C ALA A 31 -20.26 1.70 -2.04
N VAL A 32 -20.78 0.48 -1.97
CA VAL A 32 -19.97 -0.72 -2.17
C VAL A 32 -19.38 -0.77 -3.58
N LEU A 33 -18.13 -1.21 -3.68
CA LEU A 33 -17.46 -1.47 -4.94
C LEU A 33 -17.73 -2.91 -5.37
N SER A 34 -18.06 -3.09 -6.64
CA SER A 34 -18.30 -4.42 -7.21
C SER A 34 -17.48 -4.59 -8.48
N CYS A 35 -17.05 -5.82 -8.74
CA CYS A 35 -16.33 -6.19 -9.95
C CYS A 35 -16.64 -7.65 -10.23
N CYS A 36 -16.82 -8.00 -11.50
CA CYS A 36 -17.15 -9.37 -11.90
C CYS A 36 -18.38 -9.91 -11.18
N GLY A 37 -19.35 -9.03 -10.92
CA GLY A 37 -20.61 -9.44 -10.30
C GLY A 37 -20.57 -9.66 -8.80
N GLU A 38 -19.47 -9.33 -8.13
CA GLU A 38 -19.34 -9.53 -6.70
C GLU A 38 -18.72 -8.33 -6.02
N PRO A 39 -19.00 -8.11 -4.72
CA PRO A 39 -18.34 -7.05 -3.98
C PRO A 39 -16.83 -7.27 -3.95
N MET A 40 -16.08 -6.19 -4.14
CA MET A 40 -14.63 -6.25 -4.03
C MET A 40 -14.25 -6.35 -2.56
N LYS A 41 -13.09 -6.98 -2.33
CA LYS A 41 -12.60 -7.20 -0.97
C LYS A 41 -11.74 -6.02 -0.53
N LEU A 42 -12.06 -5.47 0.65
CA LEU A 42 -11.19 -4.47 1.27
C LEU A 42 -9.88 -5.14 1.68
N MET A 43 -8.76 -4.59 1.21
CA MET A 43 -7.44 -5.11 1.57
C MET A 43 -7.04 -4.54 2.92
N LYS A 44 -6.80 -5.44 3.87
CA LYS A 44 -6.35 -5.05 5.20
C LYS A 44 -4.90 -4.57 5.13
N GLU A 45 -4.62 -3.46 5.81
CA GLU A 45 -3.24 -2.95 5.91
C GLU A 45 -2.52 -3.74 7.00
N ASN A 46 -1.68 -4.69 6.59
CA ASN A 46 -0.91 -5.49 7.54
C ASN A 46 0.27 -4.67 8.06
N THR A 47 0.58 -4.82 9.35
CA THR A 47 1.60 -3.99 10.00
C THR A 47 2.71 -4.81 10.66
N SER A 48 2.66 -6.13 10.58
CA SER A 48 3.64 -6.98 11.22
C SER A 48 4.00 -8.17 10.33
N ASP A 49 5.28 -8.35 10.08
CA ASP A 49 5.82 -9.43 9.25
C ASP A 49 6.04 -10.73 10.01
N GLY A 50 5.93 -10.70 11.33
CA GLY A 50 6.39 -11.82 12.12
C GLY A 50 7.90 -11.90 12.07
N ALA A 51 8.45 -13.08 11.74
CA ALA A 51 9.89 -13.28 11.81
C ALA A 51 10.64 -12.93 10.54
N LYS A 52 9.95 -12.68 9.42
CA LYS A 52 10.64 -12.58 8.13
C LYS A 52 11.02 -11.17 7.71
N GLU A 53 10.29 -10.18 8.16
CA GLU A 53 10.63 -8.77 7.99
C GLU A 53 10.80 -8.34 6.53
N LYS A 54 10.02 -8.92 5.61
CA LYS A 54 10.17 -8.63 4.19
C LYS A 54 9.08 -7.75 3.62
N HIS A 55 7.98 -7.50 4.35
CA HIS A 55 6.81 -6.84 3.78
C HIS A 55 6.55 -5.46 4.34
N VAL A 56 6.82 -5.22 5.62
CA VAL A 56 6.54 -3.92 6.21
C VAL A 56 7.49 -2.88 5.60
N PRO A 57 6.96 -1.84 4.95
CA PRO A 57 7.84 -0.84 4.35
C PRO A 57 8.58 -0.06 5.43
N VAL A 58 9.85 0.23 5.16
CA VAL A 58 10.72 0.98 6.06
C VAL A 58 10.92 2.37 5.47
N ILE A 59 10.64 3.40 6.26
CA ILE A 59 10.73 4.78 5.83
C ILE A 59 11.97 5.40 6.44
N GLU A 60 12.80 5.98 5.59
CA GLU A 60 14.01 6.66 6.03
C GLU A 60 13.97 8.12 5.58
N PRO A 61 14.05 9.10 6.50
CA PRO A 61 14.14 10.50 6.10
C PRO A 61 15.43 10.74 5.32
N ILE A 62 15.31 11.52 4.25
CA ILE A 62 16.46 11.97 3.46
C ILE A 62 16.28 13.46 3.22
N GLU A 63 17.29 14.08 2.64
CA GLU A 63 17.17 15.49 2.29
C GLU A 63 16.06 15.66 1.26
N GLY A 64 15.07 16.49 1.60
CA GLY A 64 13.96 16.80 0.70
C GLY A 64 12.83 15.79 0.67
N GLY A 65 12.90 14.72 1.47
CA GLY A 65 11.82 13.74 1.45
C GLY A 65 12.14 12.47 2.21
N TYR A 66 11.73 11.34 1.63
CA TYR A 66 11.83 10.04 2.28
C TYR A 66 12.19 8.97 1.27
N ARG A 67 13.01 8.02 1.74
CA ARG A 67 13.26 6.76 1.01
C ARG A 67 12.44 5.67 1.68
N VAL A 68 11.71 4.90 0.86
CA VAL A 68 10.93 3.77 1.34
C VAL A 68 11.51 2.51 0.72
N THR A 69 11.85 1.53 1.55
CA THR A 69 12.34 0.22 1.09
C THR A 69 11.41 -0.86 1.62
N VAL A 70 11.29 -1.97 0.88
CA VAL A 70 10.46 -3.10 1.29
C VAL A 70 11.35 -4.32 1.39
N GLY A 71 11.60 -4.87 2.56
CA GLY A 71 11.33 -4.38 3.92
C GLY A 71 12.66 -4.21 4.60
N SER A 72 12.80 -4.46 5.93
CA SER A 72 14.11 -4.44 6.57
C SER A 72 15.02 -5.51 5.99
N VAL A 73 14.45 -6.64 5.55
CA VAL A 73 15.12 -7.62 4.68
C VAL A 73 14.50 -7.46 3.30
N GLU A 74 15.34 -7.34 2.28
CA GLU A 74 14.86 -7.02 0.94
C GLU A 74 13.87 -8.06 0.42
N HIS A 75 12.72 -7.59 -0.07
CA HIS A 75 11.67 -8.44 -0.61
C HIS A 75 12.07 -8.95 -1.99
N PRO A 76 11.69 -10.21 -2.33
CA PRO A 76 11.93 -10.70 -3.69
C PRO A 76 11.23 -9.85 -4.74
N MET A 77 11.84 -9.78 -5.93
CA MET A 77 11.27 -9.05 -7.08
C MET A 77 11.31 -9.96 -8.29
N LEU A 78 10.58 -11.09 -8.21
CA LEU A 78 10.49 -12.09 -9.27
C LEU A 78 9.18 -11.89 -10.04
N PRO A 79 9.08 -12.35 -11.30
CA PRO A 79 7.83 -12.17 -12.05
C PRO A 79 6.59 -12.71 -11.34
N GLU A 80 6.73 -13.81 -10.60
CA GLU A 80 5.60 -14.43 -9.90
C GLU A 80 5.42 -13.91 -8.48
N HIS A 81 6.39 -13.14 -7.93
CA HIS A 81 6.33 -12.69 -6.54
C HIS A 81 7.11 -11.39 -6.40
N TYR A 82 6.40 -10.27 -6.37
CA TYR A 82 7.07 -8.97 -6.34
C TYR A 82 6.17 -7.88 -5.75
N ILE A 83 6.82 -6.79 -5.36
CA ILE A 83 6.12 -5.59 -4.88
C ILE A 83 5.70 -4.80 -6.13
N GLN A 84 4.40 -4.61 -6.29
CA GLN A 84 3.85 -3.95 -7.47
C GLN A 84 3.94 -2.43 -7.39
N TRP A 85 3.82 -1.88 -6.19
CA TRP A 85 3.95 -0.44 -6.00
C TRP A 85 4.24 -0.11 -4.54
N ILE A 86 4.81 1.09 -4.34
CA ILE A 86 5.05 1.67 -3.04
C ILE A 86 4.38 3.04 -3.02
N GLU A 87 3.73 3.37 -1.90
CA GLU A 87 3.10 4.67 -1.70
C GLU A 87 3.65 5.33 -0.46
N LEU A 88 3.75 6.66 -0.52
CA LEU A 88 3.92 7.48 0.67
C LEU A 88 2.67 8.34 0.81
N LEU A 89 2.04 8.25 1.97
CA LEU A 89 0.82 9.00 2.26
C LEU A 89 1.18 10.16 3.18
N THR A 90 0.74 11.36 2.79
CA THR A 90 0.85 12.55 3.62
C THR A 90 -0.57 13.03 3.94
N PRO A 91 -0.75 14.05 4.78
CA PRO A 91 -2.10 14.53 5.02
C PRO A 91 -2.83 14.98 3.77
N THR A 92 -2.10 15.44 2.74
CA THR A 92 -2.72 16.00 1.54
C THR A 92 -2.43 15.23 0.26
N ASP A 93 -1.45 14.30 0.26
CA ASP A 93 -1.00 13.66 -0.97
C ASP A 93 -0.88 12.16 -0.84
N VAL A 94 -1.11 11.49 -1.96
CA VAL A 94 -0.75 10.08 -2.14
C VAL A 94 0.31 10.05 -3.24
N LEU A 95 1.52 9.69 -2.88
CA LEU A 95 2.62 9.59 -3.83
C LEU A 95 2.85 8.12 -4.12
N ARG A 96 2.82 7.71 -5.38
CA ARG A 96 2.93 6.29 -5.74
C ARG A 96 4.03 6.07 -6.75
N HIS A 97 4.81 5.02 -6.53
CA HIS A 97 5.85 4.57 -7.44
C HIS A 97 5.56 3.13 -7.83
N GLU A 98 5.44 2.86 -9.12
CA GLU A 98 5.14 1.53 -9.63
C GLU A 98 6.44 0.80 -9.93
N LEU A 99 6.45 -0.50 -9.64
CA LEU A 99 7.65 -1.33 -9.77
C LEU A 99 7.38 -2.51 -10.69
N LYS A 100 8.47 -3.01 -11.28
CA LYS A 100 8.46 -4.20 -12.12
C LYS A 100 9.38 -5.25 -11.53
N PRO A 101 9.16 -6.53 -11.84
CA PRO A 101 10.11 -7.57 -11.43
C PRO A 101 11.52 -7.22 -11.85
N GLY A 102 12.49 -7.52 -11.00
CA GLY A 102 13.89 -7.22 -11.24
C GLY A 102 14.34 -5.86 -10.76
N GLU A 103 13.42 -4.94 -10.46
CA GLU A 103 13.77 -3.65 -9.91
C GLU A 103 13.94 -3.77 -8.39
N LYS A 104 14.78 -2.90 -7.83
CA LYS A 104 14.94 -2.86 -6.39
C LYS A 104 13.65 -2.37 -5.75
N PRO A 105 13.16 -3.02 -4.66
CA PRO A 105 11.90 -2.62 -4.03
C PRO A 105 12.10 -1.39 -3.16
N GLU A 106 12.28 -0.27 -3.80
CA GLU A 106 12.65 0.99 -3.16
C GLU A 106 12.07 2.15 -3.96
N ALA A 107 11.68 3.21 -3.26
CA ALA A 107 11.20 4.43 -3.91
C ALA A 107 11.62 5.63 -3.10
N ILE A 108 11.85 6.76 -3.78
CA ILE A 108 12.17 8.03 -3.15
C ILE A 108 11.03 8.98 -3.45
N PHE A 109 10.53 9.63 -2.40
CA PHE A 109 9.43 10.58 -2.53
C PHE A 109 9.87 11.93 -1.98
N LEU A 110 9.71 12.97 -2.79
CA LEU A 110 10.09 14.33 -2.39
C LEU A 110 8.86 15.03 -1.84
N THR A 111 8.93 15.44 -0.60
CA THR A 111 7.85 16.12 0.09
C THR A 111 8.40 16.82 1.32
N ASN A 112 7.73 17.92 1.72
CA ASN A 112 8.08 18.62 2.95
C ASN A 112 7.22 18.18 4.13
N ALA A 113 6.43 17.12 3.99
CA ALA A 113 5.61 16.62 5.08
C ALA A 113 6.51 16.15 6.23
N GLU A 114 6.05 16.40 7.46
CA GLU A 114 6.82 16.03 8.64
C GLU A 114 6.75 14.52 8.87
N ALA A 115 7.81 14.00 9.50
CA ALA A 115 7.93 12.55 9.72
C ALA A 115 6.73 11.96 10.46
N LYS A 116 6.18 12.70 11.42
CA LYS A 116 5.02 12.21 12.19
C LYS A 116 3.75 12.09 11.36
N ASP A 117 3.74 12.70 10.17
CA ASP A 117 2.55 12.77 9.34
C ASP A 117 2.61 11.89 8.11
N VAL A 118 3.68 11.09 7.95
CA VAL A 118 3.81 10.24 6.76
C VAL A 118 3.63 8.78 7.13
N THR A 119 3.06 8.04 6.18
CA THR A 119 2.85 6.60 6.27
C THR A 119 3.22 6.00 4.92
N ALA A 120 3.88 4.86 4.92
CA ALA A 120 4.16 4.16 3.68
C ALA A 120 3.27 2.94 3.55
N ARG A 121 2.93 2.61 2.31
CA ARG A 121 2.24 1.37 2.00
C ARG A 121 2.92 0.72 0.81
N GLU A 122 2.82 -0.60 0.74
CA GLU A 122 3.25 -1.35 -0.42
C GLU A 122 2.26 -2.47 -0.69
N TYR A 123 2.21 -2.92 -1.94
CA TYR A 123 1.34 -4.02 -2.32
C TYR A 123 2.16 -5.13 -2.96
N CYS A 124 2.14 -6.31 -2.31
CA CYS A 124 2.75 -7.52 -2.81
C CYS A 124 1.69 -8.33 -3.53
N ASN A 125 1.99 -8.81 -4.76
CA ASN A 125 1.00 -9.54 -5.54
C ASN A 125 0.51 -10.82 -4.85
N LEU A 126 1.33 -11.43 -3.99
CA LEU A 126 0.95 -12.66 -3.29
C LEU A 126 0.45 -12.41 -1.87
N HIS A 127 0.99 -11.40 -1.17
CA HIS A 127 0.75 -11.25 0.25
C HIS A 127 -0.02 -9.98 0.62
N GLY A 128 -0.45 -9.19 -0.35
CA GLY A 128 -1.38 -8.10 -0.14
C GLY A 128 -0.75 -6.80 0.30
N LEU A 129 -1.52 -6.03 1.07
CA LEU A 129 -1.23 -4.65 1.41
C LEU A 129 -0.55 -4.57 2.77
N TRP A 130 0.52 -3.78 2.86
CA TRP A 130 1.31 -3.62 4.08
C TRP A 130 1.56 -2.14 4.34
N LYS A 131 1.63 -1.79 5.61
CA LYS A 131 1.77 -0.41 6.04
C LYS A 131 2.89 -0.28 7.06
N GLY A 132 3.66 0.81 6.96
CA GLY A 132 4.70 1.15 7.92
C GLY A 132 4.71 2.63 8.22
N VAL A 133 5.20 2.97 9.42
CA VAL A 133 5.37 4.36 9.84
C VAL A 133 6.81 4.53 10.30
N ILE A 134 7.25 5.79 10.40
CA ILE A 134 8.57 6.07 10.97
C ILE A 134 8.48 5.82 12.46
N GLU A 135 9.41 4.98 12.95
CA GLU A 135 9.49 4.69 14.36
C GLU A 135 10.43 5.67 15.02
N GLY A 136 10.15 5.96 16.24
CA GLY A 136 10.99 6.83 17.01
C GLY A 136 10.28 7.94 17.67
#